data_1de4d5b2dbc646dd73aaf29604e0f4d9
#
_entry.id   1de4d5b2dbc646dd73aaf29604e0f4d9
#
_cell.length_a   1.000
_cell.length_b   1.000
_cell.length_c   1.000
_cell.angle_alpha   90.00
_cell.angle_beta   90.00
_cell.angle_gamma   90.00
#
_symmetry.space_group_name_H-M   'P 1'
#
loop_
_entity.id
_entity.type
_entity.pdbx_description
1 polymer ?
#
loop_
_entity_poly.entity_id
_entity_poly.type
_entity_poly.pdbx_seq_one_letter_code
_entity_poly.pdbx_strand_id
1 'polypeptide(L)'
;RQVVKDYEITTVYHLASLLSGTSERQPLFAWKLNVEPLLNFCEMAREGMLKKIFWPSSIAVFGKGIPKENVGQDVVLNPTTVYGISKMAGEKWCEYYHDKHGVDVRSIRYPGLISWKTPAGGGTTDYAVEIFYEAVEQGKYTSFISENTAMPMLYMDDAINATLKLMKAPKENLSVRSSYNLGGLSFTPKELAEEIKKEMPDFEIDYQPDFRQAIADSWPASIDDSIAKKDWGLTYDFDISAMTKDMLKNLKVKLGK
;
A
#
# COMPACT_ATOMS: atom_id res chain seq x y z
N ARG A 1 -5.62 10.12 -24.13
CA ARG A 1 -6.63 11.14 -24.45
C ARG A 1 -7.71 10.61 -25.39
N GLN A 2 -7.34 9.94 -26.50
CA GLN A 2 -8.34 9.41 -27.45
C GLN A 2 -9.30 8.43 -26.80
N VAL A 3 -8.80 7.43 -26.07
CA VAL A 3 -9.61 6.45 -25.32
C VAL A 3 -10.57 7.13 -24.34
N VAL A 4 -10.13 8.17 -23.62
CA VAL A 4 -11.00 8.92 -22.68
C VAL A 4 -12.17 9.56 -23.41
N LYS A 5 -11.95 10.10 -24.62
CA LYS A 5 -13.01 10.69 -25.45
C LYS A 5 -13.94 9.63 -26.05
N ASP A 6 -13.37 8.58 -26.65
CA ASP A 6 -14.12 7.56 -27.36
C ASP A 6 -15.08 6.76 -26.47
N TYR A 7 -14.68 6.57 -25.21
CA TYR A 7 -15.46 5.82 -24.22
C TYR A 7 -16.10 6.71 -23.13
N GLU A 8 -16.08 8.04 -23.30
CA GLU A 8 -16.66 9.01 -22.37
C GLU A 8 -16.22 8.77 -20.90
N ILE A 9 -14.93 8.40 -20.70
CA ILE A 9 -14.38 8.09 -19.38
C ILE A 9 -14.35 9.34 -18.54
N THR A 10 -14.96 9.29 -17.34
CA THR A 10 -15.00 10.41 -16.39
C THR A 10 -14.15 10.17 -15.14
N THR A 11 -13.80 8.92 -14.85
CA THR A 11 -13.03 8.52 -13.66
C THR A 11 -11.89 7.60 -14.05
N VAL A 12 -10.70 7.86 -13.52
CA VAL A 12 -9.50 7.05 -13.75
C VAL A 12 -8.97 6.52 -12.43
N TYR A 13 -8.67 5.21 -12.38
CA TYR A 13 -7.86 4.57 -11.35
C TYR A 13 -6.49 4.27 -11.95
N HIS A 14 -5.53 5.15 -11.68
CA HIS A 14 -4.17 5.01 -12.20
C HIS A 14 -3.31 4.16 -11.27
N LEU A 15 -3.26 2.85 -11.51
CA LEU A 15 -2.59 1.88 -10.65
C LEU A 15 -1.20 1.48 -11.15
N ALA A 16 -0.83 1.84 -12.38
CA ALA A 16 0.45 1.46 -12.97
C ALA A 16 1.62 2.17 -12.27
N SER A 17 2.58 1.39 -11.77
CA SER A 17 3.77 1.90 -11.07
C SER A 17 4.87 0.85 -11.08
N LEU A 18 6.13 1.28 -11.14
CA LEU A 18 7.27 0.43 -10.77
C LEU A 18 7.41 0.42 -9.25
N LEU A 19 7.58 -0.78 -8.68
CA LEU A 19 7.76 -0.97 -7.24
C LEU A 19 9.21 -0.73 -6.80
N SER A 20 9.43 -0.68 -5.48
CA SER A 20 10.68 -0.23 -4.86
C SER A 20 11.95 -0.88 -5.40
N GLY A 21 12.03 -2.22 -5.43
CA GLY A 21 13.26 -2.91 -5.87
C GLY A 21 13.63 -2.67 -7.33
N THR A 22 12.64 -2.58 -8.24
CA THR A 22 12.89 -2.26 -9.65
C THR A 22 13.20 -0.77 -9.84
N SER A 23 12.60 0.10 -9.05
CA SER A 23 12.85 1.54 -9.10
C SER A 23 14.29 1.90 -8.75
N GLU A 24 14.91 1.23 -7.78
CA GLU A 24 16.32 1.44 -7.44
C GLU A 24 17.28 1.05 -8.58
N ARG A 25 16.92 0.02 -9.37
CA ARG A 25 17.75 -0.41 -10.51
C ARG A 25 17.65 0.53 -11.72
N GLN A 26 16.52 1.22 -11.88
CA GLN A 26 16.21 2.07 -13.04
C GLN A 26 15.57 3.40 -12.61
N PRO A 27 16.30 4.27 -11.89
CA PRO A 27 15.71 5.42 -11.21
C PRO A 27 15.03 6.43 -12.15
N LEU A 28 15.62 6.76 -13.28
CA LEU A 28 15.04 7.71 -14.24
C LEU A 28 13.80 7.14 -14.94
N PHE A 29 13.83 5.85 -15.28
CA PHE A 29 12.67 5.18 -15.86
C PHE A 29 11.53 5.06 -14.84
N ALA A 30 11.86 4.73 -13.58
CA ALA A 30 10.90 4.71 -12.48
C ALA A 30 10.24 6.07 -12.28
N TRP A 31 11.01 7.14 -12.25
CA TRP A 31 10.48 8.51 -12.17
C TRP A 31 9.48 8.79 -13.31
N LYS A 32 9.91 8.53 -14.54
CA LYS A 32 9.09 8.76 -15.72
C LYS A 32 7.77 7.98 -15.68
N LEU A 33 7.81 6.69 -15.30
CA LEU A 33 6.62 5.84 -15.25
C LEU A 33 5.71 6.16 -14.05
N ASN A 34 6.27 6.51 -12.89
CA ASN A 34 5.50 6.72 -11.67
C ASN A 34 4.89 8.12 -11.56
N VAL A 35 5.49 9.13 -12.20
CA VAL A 35 5.09 10.54 -12.02
C VAL A 35 4.41 11.12 -13.28
N GLU A 36 5.00 10.97 -14.46
CA GLU A 36 4.46 11.61 -15.67
C GLU A 36 3.02 11.21 -16.01
N PRO A 37 2.59 9.94 -15.89
CA PRO A 37 1.21 9.57 -16.16
C PRO A 37 0.21 10.23 -15.20
N LEU A 38 0.58 10.40 -13.91
CA LEU A 38 -0.25 11.15 -12.96
C LEU A 38 -0.47 12.58 -13.46
N LEU A 39 0.62 13.27 -13.85
CA LEU A 39 0.53 14.64 -14.38
C LEU A 39 -0.34 14.72 -15.64
N ASN A 40 -0.22 13.74 -16.54
CA ASN A 40 -1.05 13.66 -17.73
C ASN A 40 -2.54 13.53 -17.38
N PHE A 41 -2.92 12.74 -16.37
CA PHE A 41 -4.30 12.63 -15.93
C PHE A 41 -4.77 13.90 -15.21
N CYS A 42 -3.92 14.52 -14.39
CA CYS A 42 -4.23 15.79 -13.75
C CYS A 42 -4.48 16.91 -14.78
N GLU A 43 -3.67 16.99 -15.85
CA GLU A 43 -3.90 17.92 -16.95
C GLU A 43 -5.22 17.64 -17.68
N MET A 44 -5.54 16.37 -17.97
CA MET A 44 -6.83 16.03 -18.57
C MET A 44 -8.01 16.44 -17.66
N ALA A 45 -7.86 16.30 -16.35
CA ALA A 45 -8.89 16.75 -15.41
C ALA A 45 -8.99 18.28 -15.35
N ARG A 46 -7.85 18.99 -15.38
CA ARG A 46 -7.81 20.47 -15.46
C ARG A 46 -8.48 21.00 -16.74
N GLU A 47 -8.35 20.28 -17.85
CA GLU A 47 -9.01 20.57 -19.13
C GLU A 47 -10.50 20.16 -19.17
N GLY A 48 -11.04 19.58 -18.09
CA GLY A 48 -12.44 19.15 -18.00
C GLY A 48 -12.74 17.81 -18.66
N MET A 49 -11.73 17.06 -19.12
CA MET A 49 -11.92 15.73 -19.72
C MET A 49 -12.21 14.64 -18.69
N LEU A 50 -11.71 14.78 -17.47
CA LEU A 50 -11.92 13.85 -16.36
C LEU A 50 -12.56 14.58 -15.18
N LYS A 51 -13.43 13.89 -14.45
CA LYS A 51 -14.07 14.40 -13.25
C LYS A 51 -13.33 14.00 -11.97
N LYS A 52 -12.69 12.80 -11.98
CA LYS A 52 -12.09 12.22 -10.78
C LYS A 52 -10.93 11.31 -11.12
N ILE A 53 -9.88 11.37 -10.30
CA ILE A 53 -8.68 10.53 -10.42
C ILE A 53 -8.42 9.85 -9.08
N PHE A 54 -8.13 8.56 -9.11
CA PHE A 54 -7.49 7.84 -8.02
C PHE A 54 -6.02 7.57 -8.38
N TRP A 55 -5.12 7.87 -7.45
CA TRP A 55 -3.71 7.58 -7.57
C TRP A 55 -3.16 7.00 -6.25
N PRO A 56 -2.53 5.81 -6.26
CA PRO A 56 -2.02 5.18 -5.05
C PRO A 56 -0.66 5.77 -4.64
N SER A 57 -0.56 6.27 -3.41
CA SER A 57 0.69 6.49 -2.70
C SER A 57 1.05 5.24 -1.89
N SER A 58 2.03 5.33 -1.02
CA SER A 58 2.60 4.21 -0.25
C SER A 58 3.21 4.71 1.06
N ILE A 59 3.31 3.83 2.05
CA ILE A 59 4.12 4.06 3.26
C ILE A 59 5.61 4.31 2.96
N ALA A 60 6.07 4.01 1.74
CA ALA A 60 7.43 4.32 1.30
C ALA A 60 7.74 5.84 1.25
N VAL A 61 6.73 6.71 1.37
CA VAL A 61 6.92 8.17 1.54
C VAL A 61 7.50 8.52 2.91
N PHE A 62 7.30 7.66 3.90
CA PHE A 62 7.93 7.80 5.20
C PHE A 62 9.42 7.49 5.13
N GLY A 63 10.16 7.92 6.13
CA GLY A 63 11.59 7.71 6.18
C GLY A 63 12.14 7.98 7.58
N LYS A 64 13.44 8.22 7.68
CA LYS A 64 14.07 8.46 8.98
C LYS A 64 13.60 9.76 9.63
N GLY A 65 13.51 9.74 10.96
CA GLY A 65 13.22 10.94 11.77
C GLY A 65 11.73 11.14 12.09
N ILE A 66 10.87 10.18 11.74
CA ILE A 66 9.46 10.17 12.16
C ILE A 66 9.26 9.26 13.39
N PRO A 67 8.16 9.43 14.15
CA PRO A 67 7.76 8.45 15.17
C PRO A 67 7.66 7.05 14.60
N LYS A 68 7.91 6.02 15.42
CA LYS A 68 7.78 4.63 14.99
C LYS A 68 6.35 4.14 15.08
N GLU A 69 5.60 4.63 16.03
CA GLU A 69 4.25 4.16 16.30
C GLU A 69 3.23 5.26 16.10
N ASN A 70 2.06 4.85 15.66
CA ASN A 70 0.89 5.70 15.49
C ASN A 70 1.17 6.99 14.69
N VAL A 71 1.85 6.83 13.55
CA VAL A 71 2.32 7.95 12.72
C VAL A 71 1.15 8.69 12.11
N GLY A 72 0.99 9.96 12.51
CA GLY A 72 -0.11 10.82 12.08
C GLY A 72 -0.04 11.22 10.59
N GLN A 73 -1.12 11.85 10.14
CA GLN A 73 -1.28 12.31 8.75
C GLN A 73 -0.24 13.35 8.34
N ASP A 74 0.04 14.30 9.22
CA ASP A 74 0.81 15.52 8.92
C ASP A 74 2.24 15.44 9.47
N VAL A 75 2.97 14.37 9.10
CA VAL A 75 4.39 14.25 9.42
C VAL A 75 5.27 14.69 8.26
N VAL A 76 6.51 15.07 8.58
CA VAL A 76 7.51 15.39 7.55
C VAL A 76 7.88 14.12 6.80
N LEU A 77 7.58 14.07 5.51
CA LEU A 77 7.95 12.96 4.64
C LEU A 77 9.43 13.07 4.27
N ASN A 78 10.19 12.00 4.48
CA ASN A 78 11.63 11.97 4.22
C ASN A 78 12.06 10.63 3.59
N PRO A 79 11.52 10.28 2.40
CA PRO A 79 11.82 9.02 1.74
C PRO A 79 13.29 8.95 1.30
N THR A 80 13.88 7.76 1.39
CA THR A 80 15.26 7.48 1.02
C THR A 80 15.37 6.59 -0.23
N THR A 81 14.24 6.19 -0.82
CA THR A 81 14.19 5.35 -2.01
C THR A 81 13.62 6.12 -3.21
N VAL A 82 14.04 5.74 -4.42
CA VAL A 82 13.49 6.33 -5.67
C VAL A 82 11.97 6.20 -5.72
N TYR A 83 11.46 5.04 -5.33
CA TYR A 83 10.02 4.81 -5.25
C TYR A 83 9.33 5.77 -4.28
N GLY A 84 9.83 5.87 -3.05
CA GLY A 84 9.29 6.76 -2.03
C GLY A 84 9.35 8.24 -2.44
N ILE A 85 10.46 8.67 -3.05
CA ILE A 85 10.62 10.03 -3.60
C ILE A 85 9.56 10.31 -4.68
N SER A 86 9.35 9.36 -5.60
CA SER A 86 8.33 9.51 -6.66
C SER A 86 6.91 9.59 -6.09
N LYS A 87 6.61 8.82 -5.04
CA LYS A 87 5.32 8.85 -4.36
C LYS A 87 5.11 10.15 -3.58
N MET A 88 6.11 10.61 -2.83
CA MET A 88 6.05 11.91 -2.15
C MET A 88 5.85 13.06 -3.13
N ALA A 89 6.58 13.08 -4.24
CA ALA A 89 6.39 14.09 -5.29
C ALA A 89 4.97 14.03 -5.87
N GLY A 90 4.43 12.83 -6.12
CA GLY A 90 3.06 12.66 -6.60
C GLY A 90 2.01 13.17 -5.62
N GLU A 91 2.19 12.97 -4.29
CA GLU A 91 1.31 13.56 -3.27
C GLU A 91 1.28 15.09 -3.36
N LYS A 92 2.45 15.73 -3.54
CA LYS A 92 2.53 17.19 -3.69
C LYS A 92 1.90 17.68 -5.00
N TRP A 93 1.98 16.90 -6.07
CA TRP A 93 1.25 17.21 -7.30
C TRP A 93 -0.26 17.07 -7.13
N CYS A 94 -0.74 16.08 -6.38
CA CYS A 94 -2.17 15.95 -6.07
C CYS A 94 -2.70 17.19 -5.33
N GLU A 95 -2.01 17.63 -4.27
CA GLU A 95 -2.32 18.87 -3.54
C GLU A 95 -2.32 20.07 -4.48
N TYR A 96 -1.24 20.27 -5.25
CA TYR A 96 -1.11 21.40 -6.16
C TYR A 96 -2.27 21.50 -7.16
N TYR A 97 -2.61 20.40 -7.83
CA TYR A 97 -3.69 20.39 -8.81
C TYR A 97 -5.07 20.61 -8.17
N HIS A 98 -5.24 20.11 -6.95
CA HIS A 98 -6.45 20.41 -6.20
C HIS A 98 -6.55 21.91 -5.86
N ASP A 99 -5.52 22.47 -5.24
CA ASP A 99 -5.55 23.84 -4.70
C ASP A 99 -5.57 24.90 -5.79
N LYS A 100 -4.84 24.67 -6.88
CA LYS A 100 -4.72 25.66 -7.98
C LYS A 100 -5.79 25.50 -9.06
N HIS A 101 -6.30 24.30 -9.26
CA HIS A 101 -7.16 23.99 -10.40
C HIS A 101 -8.46 23.30 -10.03
N GLY A 102 -8.71 23.01 -8.74
CA GLY A 102 -9.91 22.33 -8.27
C GLY A 102 -10.07 20.89 -8.72
N VAL A 103 -8.99 20.25 -9.20
CA VAL A 103 -9.00 18.85 -9.65
C VAL A 103 -9.36 17.92 -8.49
N ASP A 104 -10.29 17.00 -8.71
CA ASP A 104 -10.64 15.95 -7.74
C ASP A 104 -9.72 14.74 -7.94
N VAL A 105 -8.51 14.84 -7.41
CA VAL A 105 -7.58 13.72 -7.30
C VAL A 105 -7.55 13.22 -5.86
N ARG A 106 -7.64 11.89 -5.70
CA ARG A 106 -7.74 11.22 -4.41
C ARG A 106 -6.67 10.15 -4.30
N SER A 107 -6.07 10.02 -3.14
CA SER A 107 -4.92 9.14 -2.95
C SER A 107 -4.91 8.54 -1.54
N ILE A 108 -4.27 7.38 -1.44
CA ILE A 108 -4.09 6.60 -0.23
C ILE A 108 -2.61 6.21 -0.11
N ARG A 109 -2.03 6.34 1.08
CA ARG A 109 -0.74 5.74 1.45
C ARG A 109 -0.98 4.28 1.83
N TYR A 110 -0.86 3.39 0.85
CA TYR A 110 -1.01 1.97 1.13
C TYR A 110 0.13 1.43 2.00
N PRO A 111 -0.20 0.66 3.05
CA PRO A 111 0.74 -0.19 3.76
C PRO A 111 1.14 -1.41 2.92
N GLY A 112 1.84 -2.38 3.50
CA GLY A 112 2.12 -3.65 2.84
C GLY A 112 0.84 -4.40 2.48
N LEU A 113 0.63 -4.67 1.19
CA LEU A 113 -0.58 -5.35 0.73
C LEU A 113 -0.42 -6.86 0.74
N ILE A 114 -1.38 -7.56 1.33
CA ILE A 114 -1.42 -9.01 1.46
C ILE A 114 -2.54 -9.57 0.61
N SER A 115 -2.23 -10.56 -0.25
CA SER A 115 -3.21 -11.21 -1.12
C SER A 115 -2.79 -12.65 -1.45
N TRP A 116 -3.75 -13.56 -1.47
CA TRP A 116 -3.55 -14.92 -1.95
C TRP A 116 -3.57 -15.02 -3.49
N LYS A 117 -4.09 -14.00 -4.17
CA LYS A 117 -4.31 -14.03 -5.64
C LYS A 117 -3.02 -13.95 -6.43
N THR A 118 -2.03 -13.25 -5.94
CA THR A 118 -0.75 -13.03 -6.64
C THR A 118 0.40 -13.35 -5.69
N PRO A 119 1.42 -14.10 -6.13
CA PRO A 119 2.65 -14.29 -5.37
C PRO A 119 3.36 -12.97 -5.08
N ALA A 120 4.26 -13.01 -4.12
CA ALA A 120 5.12 -11.89 -3.77
C ALA A 120 5.94 -11.37 -4.96
N GLY A 121 6.14 -10.06 -5.03
CA GLY A 121 6.86 -9.39 -6.14
C GLY A 121 8.29 -8.94 -5.81
N GLY A 122 8.80 -9.26 -4.60
CA GLY A 122 10.14 -8.90 -4.13
C GLY A 122 10.20 -7.57 -3.35
N GLY A 123 9.08 -7.11 -2.79
CA GLY A 123 9.02 -5.95 -1.91
C GLY A 123 9.44 -6.27 -0.46
N THR A 124 9.69 -5.24 0.34
CA THR A 124 10.09 -5.39 1.75
C THR A 124 8.99 -6.02 2.61
N THR A 125 7.72 -5.75 2.31
CA THR A 125 6.56 -6.29 3.03
C THR A 125 6.12 -7.67 2.53
N ASP A 126 6.74 -8.16 1.48
CA ASP A 126 6.30 -9.38 0.79
C ASP A 126 6.53 -10.67 1.60
N TYR A 127 7.30 -10.59 2.70
CA TYR A 127 7.39 -11.70 3.66
C TYR A 127 6.00 -12.14 4.14
N ALA A 128 5.09 -11.19 4.31
CA ALA A 128 3.72 -11.44 4.76
C ALA A 128 2.82 -12.08 3.70
N VAL A 129 3.30 -12.23 2.47
CA VAL A 129 2.69 -13.03 1.40
C VAL A 129 3.42 -14.35 1.25
N GLU A 130 4.76 -14.31 1.14
CA GLU A 130 5.61 -15.49 0.95
C GLU A 130 5.39 -16.54 2.05
N ILE A 131 5.31 -16.12 3.31
CA ILE A 131 5.09 -17.01 4.46
C ILE A 131 3.87 -17.93 4.29
N PHE A 132 2.78 -17.44 3.69
CA PHE A 132 1.58 -18.26 3.47
C PHE A 132 1.75 -19.26 2.34
N TYR A 133 2.41 -18.88 1.24
CA TYR A 133 2.70 -19.79 0.15
C TYR A 133 3.62 -20.91 0.63
N GLU A 134 4.73 -20.57 1.28
CA GLU A 134 5.68 -21.53 1.82
C GLU A 134 5.06 -22.43 2.91
N ALA A 135 4.23 -21.88 3.79
CA ALA A 135 3.49 -22.64 4.78
C ALA A 135 2.64 -23.74 4.12
N VAL A 136 1.87 -23.39 3.09
CA VAL A 136 1.00 -24.36 2.38
C VAL A 136 1.81 -25.33 1.54
N GLU A 137 2.88 -24.91 0.89
CA GLU A 137 3.68 -25.76 -0.01
C GLU A 137 4.65 -26.68 0.74
N GLN A 138 5.34 -26.15 1.77
CA GLN A 138 6.47 -26.81 2.42
C GLN A 138 6.30 -27.02 3.93
N GLY A 139 5.33 -26.35 4.58
CA GLY A 139 5.16 -26.36 6.04
C GLY A 139 6.22 -25.57 6.79
N LYS A 140 7.07 -24.81 6.11
CA LYS A 140 8.14 -24.01 6.71
C LYS A 140 8.43 -22.75 5.90
N TYR A 141 9.01 -21.72 6.57
CA TYR A 141 9.42 -20.49 5.93
C TYR A 141 10.70 -19.93 6.57
N THR A 142 11.55 -19.29 5.78
CA THR A 142 12.68 -18.49 6.29
C THR A 142 12.42 -17.02 6.00
N SER A 143 12.10 -16.26 7.03
CA SER A 143 11.81 -14.83 6.89
C SER A 143 13.08 -14.02 6.66
N PHE A 144 13.06 -13.15 5.66
CA PHE A 144 14.12 -12.15 5.41
C PHE A 144 13.95 -10.87 6.23
N ILE A 145 12.97 -10.83 7.12
CA ILE A 145 12.73 -9.78 8.12
C ILE A 145 12.84 -10.41 9.51
N SER A 146 13.44 -9.68 10.44
CA SER A 146 13.62 -10.11 11.84
C SER A 146 12.29 -10.36 12.54
N GLU A 147 12.28 -11.31 13.46
CA GLU A 147 11.08 -11.81 14.15
C GLU A 147 10.19 -10.71 14.78
N ASN A 148 10.81 -9.63 15.28
CA ASN A 148 10.15 -8.57 16.06
C ASN A 148 9.98 -7.25 15.29
N THR A 149 10.19 -7.22 13.99
CA THR A 149 10.03 -6.01 13.17
C THR A 149 8.57 -5.82 12.76
N ALA A 150 7.85 -4.97 13.47
CA ALA A 150 6.47 -4.63 13.11
C ALA A 150 6.42 -3.69 11.92
N MET A 151 5.49 -3.93 11.00
CA MET A 151 5.19 -3.06 9.86
C MET A 151 3.68 -2.97 9.64
N PRO A 152 3.19 -1.80 9.12
CA PRO A 152 1.79 -1.67 8.74
C PRO A 152 1.49 -2.55 7.53
N MET A 153 0.41 -3.31 7.61
CA MET A 153 -0.07 -4.25 6.59
C MET A 153 -1.56 -4.05 6.33
N LEU A 154 -2.03 -4.46 5.18
CA LEU A 154 -3.44 -4.38 4.83
C LEU A 154 -3.84 -5.54 3.93
N TYR A 155 -4.93 -6.23 4.28
CA TYR A 155 -5.48 -7.26 3.43
C TYR A 155 -6.10 -6.64 2.16
N MET A 156 -5.95 -7.32 1.02
CA MET A 156 -6.31 -6.75 -0.28
C MET A 156 -7.80 -6.38 -0.38
N ASP A 157 -8.68 -7.15 0.22
CA ASP A 157 -10.11 -6.88 0.18
C ASP A 157 -10.44 -5.57 0.94
N ASP A 158 -9.81 -5.33 2.09
CA ASP A 158 -9.91 -4.05 2.80
C ASP A 158 -9.28 -2.89 2.01
N ALA A 159 -8.17 -3.13 1.32
CA ALA A 159 -7.54 -2.12 0.47
C ALA A 159 -8.46 -1.69 -0.68
N ILE A 160 -9.12 -2.65 -1.32
CA ILE A 160 -10.10 -2.39 -2.39
C ILE A 160 -11.31 -1.65 -1.82
N ASN A 161 -11.87 -2.11 -0.70
CA ASN A 161 -13.01 -1.48 -0.04
C ASN A 161 -12.70 -0.03 0.37
N ALA A 162 -11.54 0.22 0.97
CA ALA A 162 -11.06 1.56 1.33
C ALA A 162 -10.96 2.47 0.09
N THR A 163 -10.39 1.96 -1.00
CA THR A 163 -10.27 2.69 -2.28
C THR A 163 -11.65 3.09 -2.81
N LEU A 164 -12.58 2.15 -2.86
CA LEU A 164 -13.93 2.39 -3.37
C LEU A 164 -14.72 3.34 -2.46
N LYS A 165 -14.58 3.23 -1.13
CA LYS A 165 -15.19 4.16 -0.18
C LYS A 165 -14.66 5.58 -0.36
N LEU A 166 -13.33 5.76 -0.42
CA LEU A 166 -12.73 7.07 -0.68
C LEU A 166 -13.25 7.66 -2.00
N MET A 167 -13.31 6.87 -3.07
CA MET A 167 -13.75 7.34 -4.39
C MET A 167 -15.24 7.66 -4.44
N LYS A 168 -16.06 7.09 -3.58
CA LYS A 168 -17.50 7.40 -3.44
C LYS A 168 -17.78 8.56 -2.49
N ALA A 169 -16.86 8.90 -1.60
CA ALA A 169 -17.06 9.96 -0.62
C ALA A 169 -17.39 11.30 -1.28
N PRO A 170 -18.25 12.14 -0.67
CA PRO A 170 -18.46 13.51 -1.10
C PRO A 170 -17.14 14.30 -1.07
N LYS A 171 -16.90 15.11 -2.10
CA LYS A 171 -15.64 15.87 -2.23
C LYS A 171 -15.44 16.82 -1.05
N GLU A 172 -16.51 17.41 -0.55
CA GLU A 172 -16.55 18.36 0.55
C GLU A 172 -16.16 17.77 1.90
N ASN A 173 -16.29 16.45 2.07
CA ASN A 173 -15.91 15.77 3.31
C ASN A 173 -14.40 15.51 3.40
N LEU A 174 -13.68 15.61 2.29
CA LEU A 174 -12.28 15.24 2.24
C LEU A 174 -11.38 16.40 2.67
N SER A 175 -10.72 16.26 3.82
CA SER A 175 -9.79 17.26 4.34
C SER A 175 -8.35 17.09 3.84
N VAL A 176 -7.96 15.89 3.41
CA VAL A 176 -6.63 15.58 2.89
C VAL A 176 -6.65 15.56 1.37
N ARG A 177 -5.73 16.29 0.74
CA ARG A 177 -5.60 16.40 -0.72
C ARG A 177 -4.28 15.85 -1.28
N SER A 178 -3.37 15.47 -0.38
CA SER A 178 -2.18 14.69 -0.72
C SER A 178 -2.53 13.19 -0.82
N SER A 179 -2.45 12.48 0.29
CA SER A 179 -2.82 11.05 0.40
C SER A 179 -3.23 10.72 1.81
N TYR A 180 -4.35 10.02 1.97
CA TYR A 180 -4.81 9.56 3.27
C TYR A 180 -3.94 8.42 3.80
N ASN A 181 -3.63 8.46 5.09
CA ASN A 181 -3.07 7.32 5.80
C ASN A 181 -4.07 6.17 5.90
N LEU A 182 -3.59 4.93 5.72
CA LEU A 182 -4.29 3.71 6.13
C LEU A 182 -3.45 3.00 7.20
N GLY A 183 -4.02 2.77 8.38
CA GLY A 183 -3.38 2.04 9.46
C GLY A 183 -3.36 0.54 9.19
N GLY A 184 -4.51 -0.01 8.78
CA GLY A 184 -4.65 -1.44 8.53
C GLY A 184 -4.35 -2.29 9.75
N LEU A 185 -3.52 -3.31 9.55
CA LEU A 185 -2.96 -4.18 10.57
C LEU A 185 -1.52 -3.74 10.87
N SER A 186 -1.06 -3.99 12.10
CA SER A 186 0.36 -3.89 12.46
C SER A 186 0.75 -5.16 13.19
N PHE A 187 1.73 -5.87 12.65
CA PHE A 187 2.21 -7.12 13.25
C PHE A 187 3.65 -7.42 12.84
N THR A 188 4.29 -8.28 13.59
CA THR A 188 5.63 -8.80 13.35
C THR A 188 5.59 -10.13 12.59
N PRO A 189 6.69 -10.56 11.93
CA PRO A 189 6.78 -11.91 11.36
C PRO A 189 6.49 -13.02 12.38
N LYS A 190 6.88 -12.84 13.64
CA LYS A 190 6.59 -13.78 14.74
C LYS A 190 5.10 -13.89 15.02
N GLU A 191 4.41 -12.76 15.21
CA GLU A 191 2.96 -12.76 15.47
C GLU A 191 2.19 -13.40 14.31
N LEU A 192 2.58 -13.12 13.07
CA LEU A 192 1.97 -13.75 11.89
C LEU A 192 2.21 -15.27 11.88
N ALA A 193 3.42 -15.73 12.20
CA ALA A 193 3.73 -17.15 12.29
C ALA A 193 2.93 -17.84 13.41
N GLU A 194 2.71 -17.17 14.54
CA GLU A 194 1.87 -17.67 15.63
C GLU A 194 0.41 -17.83 15.19
N GLU A 195 -0.12 -16.90 14.40
CA GLU A 195 -1.46 -17.05 13.80
C GLU A 195 -1.53 -18.22 12.82
N ILE A 196 -0.51 -18.40 11.96
CA ILE A 196 -0.44 -19.54 11.03
C ILE A 196 -0.39 -20.86 11.80
N LYS A 197 0.36 -20.95 12.91
CA LYS A 197 0.44 -22.17 13.75
C LYS A 197 -0.89 -22.57 14.37
N LYS A 198 -1.82 -21.65 14.58
CA LYS A 198 -3.17 -21.99 15.07
C LYS A 198 -3.95 -22.84 14.04
N GLU A 199 -3.71 -22.61 12.74
CA GLU A 199 -4.35 -23.33 11.63
C GLU A 199 -3.48 -24.47 11.08
N MET A 200 -2.17 -24.40 11.28
CA MET A 200 -1.15 -25.35 10.84
C MET A 200 -0.13 -25.57 11.97
N PRO A 201 -0.41 -26.44 12.99
CA PRO A 201 0.41 -26.57 14.19
C PRO A 201 1.88 -26.96 13.94
N ASP A 202 2.14 -27.70 12.86
CA ASP A 202 3.48 -28.18 12.50
C ASP A 202 4.27 -27.15 11.65
N PHE A 203 3.75 -25.95 11.44
CA PHE A 203 4.45 -24.91 10.68
C PHE A 203 5.70 -24.44 11.41
N GLU A 204 6.82 -24.41 10.70
CA GLU A 204 8.12 -23.94 11.20
C GLU A 204 8.53 -22.61 10.56
N ILE A 205 9.21 -21.76 11.32
CA ILE A 205 9.77 -20.50 10.83
C ILE A 205 11.17 -20.28 11.37
N ASP A 206 12.06 -19.84 10.46
CA ASP A 206 13.40 -19.31 10.76
C ASP A 206 13.51 -17.84 10.31
N TYR A 207 14.51 -17.13 10.84
CA TYR A 207 14.73 -15.71 10.54
C TYR A 207 16.17 -15.49 10.06
N GLN A 208 16.31 -15.04 8.81
CA GLN A 208 17.60 -14.68 8.18
C GLN A 208 17.46 -13.32 7.50
N PRO A 209 17.52 -12.20 8.27
CA PRO A 209 17.36 -10.86 7.72
C PRO A 209 18.36 -10.55 6.61
N ASP A 210 17.86 -9.95 5.53
CA ASP A 210 18.68 -9.48 4.41
C ASP A 210 18.68 -7.94 4.31
N PHE A 211 19.13 -7.39 3.17
CA PHE A 211 19.18 -5.95 2.95
C PHE A 211 17.84 -5.23 3.14
N ARG A 212 16.70 -5.94 3.01
CA ARG A 212 15.34 -5.39 3.20
C ARG A 212 15.05 -5.04 4.66
N GLN A 213 15.78 -5.65 5.61
CA GLN A 213 15.66 -5.29 7.02
C GLN A 213 15.94 -3.80 7.26
N ALA A 214 17.00 -3.26 6.66
CA ALA A 214 17.33 -1.84 6.83
C ALA A 214 16.25 -0.89 6.26
N ILE A 215 15.52 -1.34 5.23
CA ILE A 215 14.38 -0.62 4.68
C ILE A 215 13.20 -0.69 5.67
N ALA A 216 12.87 -1.88 6.17
CA ALA A 216 11.82 -2.08 7.16
C ALA A 216 12.06 -1.23 8.42
N ASP A 217 13.30 -1.21 8.92
CA ASP A 217 13.70 -0.41 10.07
C ASP A 217 13.55 1.10 9.86
N SER A 218 13.50 1.56 8.62
CA SER A 218 13.28 2.99 8.29
C SER A 218 11.79 3.38 8.27
N TRP A 219 10.87 2.42 8.24
CA TRP A 219 9.43 2.65 8.18
C TRP A 219 8.78 2.67 9.57
N PRO A 220 7.57 3.24 9.69
CA PRO A 220 6.79 3.13 10.93
C PRO A 220 6.36 1.70 11.20
N ALA A 221 6.18 1.38 12.49
CA ALA A 221 5.55 0.14 12.92
C ALA A 221 4.02 0.22 12.81
N SER A 222 3.42 1.40 13.06
CA SER A 222 1.98 1.62 12.95
C SER A 222 1.65 3.03 12.49
N ILE A 223 0.45 3.19 11.93
CA ILE A 223 -0.02 4.43 11.30
C ILE A 223 -1.39 4.81 11.87
N ASP A 224 -1.57 6.10 12.19
CA ASP A 224 -2.86 6.67 12.55
C ASP A 224 -3.67 6.99 11.28
N ASP A 225 -4.86 6.44 11.19
CA ASP A 225 -5.82 6.64 10.11
C ASP A 225 -7.13 7.30 10.59
N SER A 226 -7.10 7.94 11.75
CA SER A 226 -8.27 8.60 12.35
C SER A 226 -8.93 9.62 11.44
N ILE A 227 -8.14 10.35 10.63
CA ILE A 227 -8.65 11.31 9.65
C ILE A 227 -9.43 10.60 8.55
N ALA A 228 -8.94 9.49 8.03
CA ALA A 228 -9.66 8.70 7.02
C ALA A 228 -10.98 8.14 7.58
N LYS A 229 -10.98 7.66 8.83
CA LYS A 229 -12.19 7.21 9.53
C LYS A 229 -13.21 8.33 9.68
N LYS A 230 -12.76 9.53 10.04
CA LYS A 230 -13.61 10.71 10.22
C LYS A 230 -14.20 11.21 8.90
N ASP A 231 -13.36 11.37 7.87
CA ASP A 231 -13.72 12.08 6.65
C ASP A 231 -14.60 11.25 5.72
N TRP A 232 -14.34 9.96 5.61
CA TRP A 232 -15.03 9.11 4.66
C TRP A 232 -15.40 7.71 5.18
N GLY A 233 -15.35 7.52 6.51
CA GLY A 233 -15.87 6.32 7.16
C GLY A 233 -15.05 5.07 6.89
N LEU A 234 -13.72 5.17 6.87
CA LEU A 234 -12.83 4.01 6.74
C LEU A 234 -13.16 2.95 7.79
N THR A 235 -13.25 1.72 7.35
CA THR A 235 -13.40 0.52 8.21
C THR A 235 -12.59 -0.62 7.62
N TYR A 236 -12.22 -1.56 8.45
CA TYR A 236 -11.57 -2.82 8.05
C TYR A 236 -12.43 -3.99 8.50
N ASP A 237 -12.51 -5.02 7.69
CA ASP A 237 -13.28 -6.23 7.93
C ASP A 237 -12.39 -7.39 8.41
N PHE A 238 -11.08 -7.28 8.21
CA PHE A 238 -10.12 -8.33 8.56
C PHE A 238 -9.19 -7.90 9.70
N ASP A 239 -9.18 -8.69 10.77
CA ASP A 239 -8.06 -8.75 11.71
C ASP A 239 -7.02 -9.78 11.24
N ILE A 240 -5.91 -9.92 11.98
CA ILE A 240 -4.83 -10.84 11.63
C ILE A 240 -5.32 -12.31 11.56
N SER A 241 -6.25 -12.71 12.43
CA SER A 241 -6.79 -14.07 12.48
C SER A 241 -7.69 -14.36 11.28
N ALA A 242 -8.62 -13.45 10.96
CA ALA A 242 -9.52 -13.57 9.80
C ALA A 242 -8.73 -13.58 8.48
N MET A 243 -7.74 -12.68 8.34
CA MET A 243 -6.84 -12.64 7.21
C MET A 243 -6.06 -13.96 7.05
N THR A 244 -5.47 -14.46 8.14
CA THR A 244 -4.69 -15.70 8.12
C THR A 244 -5.54 -16.89 7.65
N LYS A 245 -6.74 -17.03 8.18
CA LYS A 245 -7.68 -18.08 7.78
C LYS A 245 -8.06 -17.99 6.31
N ASP A 246 -8.38 -16.78 5.84
CA ASP A 246 -8.78 -16.58 4.44
C ASP A 246 -7.61 -16.83 3.48
N MET A 247 -6.40 -16.36 3.82
CA MET A 247 -5.16 -16.64 3.06
C MET A 247 -4.92 -18.14 2.92
N LEU A 248 -4.88 -18.87 4.05
CA LEU A 248 -4.59 -20.32 4.04
C LEU A 248 -5.67 -21.11 3.31
N LYS A 249 -6.94 -20.80 3.55
CA LYS A 249 -8.07 -21.45 2.87
C LYS A 249 -7.96 -21.32 1.35
N ASN A 250 -7.78 -20.10 0.86
CA ASN A 250 -7.75 -19.84 -0.57
C ASN A 250 -6.47 -20.37 -1.24
N LEU A 251 -5.33 -20.31 -0.55
CA LEU A 251 -4.07 -20.87 -1.07
C LEU A 251 -4.10 -22.39 -1.15
N LYS A 252 -4.66 -23.10 -0.16
CA LYS A 252 -4.85 -24.55 -0.24
C LYS A 252 -5.66 -24.93 -1.48
N VAL A 253 -6.75 -24.25 -1.75
CA VAL A 253 -7.56 -24.47 -2.97
C VAL A 253 -6.76 -24.17 -4.23
N LYS A 254 -6.07 -23.01 -4.27
CA LYS A 254 -5.31 -22.56 -5.44
C LYS A 254 -4.15 -23.51 -5.78
N LEU A 255 -3.50 -24.07 -4.77
CA LEU A 255 -2.33 -24.96 -4.91
C LEU A 255 -2.70 -26.44 -4.92
N GLY A 256 -3.96 -26.80 -4.81
CA GLY A 256 -4.44 -28.19 -4.85
C GLY A 256 -4.03 -29.00 -3.63
N LYS A 257 -3.97 -28.37 -2.44
CA LYS A 257 -3.57 -28.98 -1.17
C LYS A 257 -4.76 -29.22 -0.25
#